data_8b152b5cffb7499b5fd4b6f4073ced0a
#
_entry.id   8b152b5cffb7499b5fd4b6f4073ced0a
#
_cell.length_a   1.000
_cell.length_b   1.000
_cell.length_c   1.000
_cell.angle_alpha   90.00
_cell.angle_beta   90.00
_cell.angle_gamma   90.00
#
_symmetry.space_group_name_H-M   'P 1'
#
loop_
_entity.id
_entity.type
_entity.pdbx_description
1 polymer ?
#
loop_
_entity_poly.entity_id
_entity_poly.type
_entity_poly.pdbx_seq_one_letter_code
_entity_poly.pdbx_strand_id
1 'polypeptide(L)'
;KVVNLRANKIGSECFRLWKACDAQVGDDFQINPEDIEQKYFGVLTKLFNVARFSSQFDVPRDLEKLPSNLAPEDEWILSEFQSVMQRVEKAWQEIDIYTAAQSLKNFSTGVLASHWLEMVKSRLYDGDNAAAWTLHRMVRDLLDAFSPICPFFSHYLSSTLYDRSAVEADSFPTISLNFELDGWTEITESVMIFNSEVWRMKKEQGLSLNSEISDVNVPDNLLALKVPLTRMHKLTD
;
A
#
# COMPACT_ATOMS: atom_id res chain seq x y z
N LYS A 1 -14.00 24.28 -23.97
CA LYS A 1 -15.15 23.34 -23.89
C LYS A 1 -15.28 22.90 -22.43
N VAL A 2 -16.35 23.27 -21.75
CA VAL A 2 -16.69 22.72 -20.44
C VAL A 2 -17.11 21.28 -20.68
N VAL A 3 -16.28 20.32 -20.31
CA VAL A 3 -16.66 18.92 -20.32
C VAL A 3 -17.57 18.70 -19.13
N ASN A 4 -18.86 18.52 -19.41
CA ASN A 4 -19.84 18.14 -18.40
C ASN A 4 -19.58 16.65 -18.06
N LEU A 5 -18.54 16.40 -17.27
CA LEU A 5 -18.29 15.06 -16.70
C LEU A 5 -19.53 14.74 -15.85
N ARG A 6 -20.25 13.71 -16.23
CA ARG A 6 -21.38 13.23 -15.45
C ARG A 6 -20.80 12.59 -14.17
N ALA A 7 -20.53 13.44 -13.16
CA ALA A 7 -20.04 13.02 -11.85
C ALA A 7 -20.84 11.85 -11.26
N ASN A 8 -22.12 11.75 -11.62
CA ASN A 8 -23.01 10.66 -11.25
C ASN A 8 -22.62 9.28 -11.81
N LYS A 9 -21.77 9.22 -12.87
CA LYS A 9 -21.30 7.96 -13.43
C LYS A 9 -19.93 7.55 -12.87
N ILE A 10 -19.03 8.52 -12.66
CA ILE A 10 -17.64 8.26 -12.25
C ILE A 10 -17.52 8.15 -10.72
N GLY A 11 -18.42 8.80 -9.97
CA GLY A 11 -18.30 8.96 -8.53
C GLY A 11 -17.29 10.06 -8.14
N SER A 12 -17.62 10.79 -7.07
CA SER A 12 -16.81 11.94 -6.63
C SER A 12 -15.37 11.54 -6.24
N GLU A 13 -15.20 10.41 -5.58
CA GLU A 13 -13.91 9.93 -5.10
C GLU A 13 -12.98 9.53 -6.26
N CYS A 14 -13.49 8.80 -7.26
CA CYS A 14 -12.71 8.48 -8.46
C CYS A 14 -12.30 9.73 -9.22
N PHE A 15 -13.21 10.72 -9.33
CA PHE A 15 -12.92 11.98 -9.99
C PHE A 15 -11.84 12.79 -9.23
N ARG A 16 -11.95 12.87 -7.92
CA ARG A 16 -10.96 13.57 -7.07
C ARG A 16 -9.60 12.90 -7.17
N LEU A 17 -9.55 11.56 -7.07
CA LEU A 17 -8.32 10.79 -7.18
C LEU A 17 -7.67 10.92 -8.57
N TRP A 18 -8.48 10.89 -9.64
CA TRP A 18 -7.99 11.15 -10.98
C TRP A 18 -7.37 12.55 -11.10
N LYS A 19 -8.08 13.59 -10.63
CA LYS A 19 -7.55 14.96 -10.67
C LYS A 19 -6.23 15.09 -9.93
N ALA A 20 -6.12 14.44 -8.77
CA ALA A 20 -4.90 14.46 -7.99
C ALA A 20 -3.75 13.68 -8.65
N CYS A 21 -4.06 12.56 -9.33
CA CYS A 21 -3.03 11.67 -9.89
C CYS A 21 -2.63 11.94 -11.34
N ASP A 22 -3.49 12.48 -12.19
CA ASP A 22 -3.24 12.62 -13.64
C ASP A 22 -3.27 14.07 -14.11
N ALA A 23 -3.87 15.00 -13.37
CA ALA A 23 -3.97 16.40 -13.79
C ALA A 23 -2.83 17.24 -13.20
N GLN A 24 -1.64 17.08 -13.75
CA GLN A 24 -0.50 17.92 -13.38
C GLN A 24 -0.72 19.35 -13.86
N VAL A 25 -0.39 20.32 -13.01
CA VAL A 25 -0.54 21.74 -13.33
C VAL A 25 0.44 22.14 -14.45
N GLY A 26 -0.10 22.72 -15.52
CA GLY A 26 0.69 23.16 -16.68
C GLY A 26 0.71 22.18 -17.84
N ASP A 27 0.21 20.96 -17.69
CA ASP A 27 0.14 19.99 -18.75
C ASP A 27 -1.26 19.91 -19.38
N ASP A 28 -1.30 19.70 -20.70
CA ASP A 28 -2.53 19.35 -21.40
C ASP A 28 -2.84 17.87 -21.17
N PHE A 29 -4.07 17.56 -20.78
CA PHE A 29 -4.52 16.18 -20.61
C PHE A 29 -5.84 15.92 -21.35
N GLN A 30 -5.94 14.72 -21.91
CA GLN A 30 -7.18 14.25 -22.51
C GLN A 30 -8.05 13.60 -21.46
N ILE A 31 -9.33 13.95 -21.48
CA ILE A 31 -10.33 13.39 -20.55
C ILE A 31 -11.10 12.29 -21.28
N ASN A 32 -10.91 11.04 -20.85
CA ASN A 32 -11.77 9.94 -21.19
C ASN A 32 -12.50 9.46 -19.91
N PRO A 33 -13.80 9.70 -19.75
CA PRO A 33 -14.53 9.33 -18.54
C PRO A 33 -14.52 7.83 -18.23
N GLU A 34 -14.51 6.97 -19.25
CA GLU A 34 -14.51 5.51 -19.07
C GLU A 34 -13.15 5.02 -18.51
N ASP A 35 -12.05 5.57 -19.01
CA ASP A 35 -10.71 5.27 -18.50
C ASP A 35 -10.54 5.73 -17.05
N ILE A 36 -11.10 6.90 -16.70
CA ILE A 36 -11.08 7.43 -15.33
C ILE A 36 -11.80 6.48 -14.38
N GLU A 37 -13.03 6.09 -14.75
CA GLU A 37 -13.83 5.18 -13.93
C GLU A 37 -13.10 3.86 -13.74
N GLN A 38 -12.66 3.22 -14.81
CA GLN A 38 -12.01 1.91 -14.75
C GLN A 38 -10.71 1.94 -13.93
N LYS A 39 -9.82 2.92 -14.20
CA LYS A 39 -8.52 3.04 -13.56
C LYS A 39 -8.64 3.35 -12.07
N TYR A 40 -9.39 4.39 -11.72
CA TYR A 40 -9.43 4.88 -10.35
C TYR A 40 -10.40 4.15 -9.44
N PHE A 41 -11.48 3.59 -10.00
CA PHE A 41 -12.29 2.63 -9.28
C PHE A 41 -11.48 1.38 -8.89
N GLY A 42 -10.60 0.91 -9.79
CA GLY A 42 -9.67 -0.18 -9.49
C GLY A 42 -8.72 0.13 -8.33
N VAL A 43 -8.20 1.36 -8.26
CA VAL A 43 -7.34 1.82 -7.14
C VAL A 43 -8.12 1.80 -5.82
N LEU A 44 -9.29 2.44 -5.78
CA LEU A 44 -10.13 2.47 -4.57
C LEU A 44 -10.59 1.08 -4.15
N THR A 45 -10.89 0.19 -5.11
CA THR A 45 -11.23 -1.21 -4.84
C THR A 45 -10.07 -1.96 -4.20
N LYS A 46 -8.84 -1.76 -4.65
CA LYS A 46 -7.65 -2.37 -4.01
C LYS A 46 -7.49 -1.89 -2.57
N LEU A 47 -7.59 -0.58 -2.34
CA LEU A 47 -7.52 0.00 -0.99
C LEU A 47 -8.64 -0.53 -0.09
N PHE A 48 -9.86 -0.58 -0.59
CA PHE A 48 -10.99 -1.16 0.12
C PHE A 48 -10.74 -2.64 0.49
N ASN A 49 -10.18 -3.42 -0.44
CA ASN A 49 -9.87 -4.83 -0.18
C ASN A 49 -8.77 -4.99 0.88
N VAL A 50 -7.75 -4.12 0.91
CA VAL A 50 -6.74 -4.11 1.99
C VAL A 50 -7.39 -3.79 3.32
N ALA A 51 -8.22 -2.76 3.40
CA ALA A 51 -8.96 -2.39 4.60
C ALA A 51 -9.93 -3.49 5.06
N ARG A 52 -10.67 -4.10 4.12
CA ARG A 52 -11.53 -5.25 4.40
C ARG A 52 -10.74 -6.48 4.86
N PHE A 53 -9.55 -6.70 4.31
CA PHE A 53 -8.69 -7.79 4.74
C PHE A 53 -8.19 -7.54 6.18
N SER A 54 -7.77 -6.30 6.49
CA SER A 54 -7.35 -5.96 7.86
C SER A 54 -8.46 -6.18 8.90
N SER A 55 -9.73 -5.97 8.54
CA SER A 55 -10.86 -6.19 9.46
C SER A 55 -11.08 -7.65 9.89
N GLN A 56 -10.35 -8.60 9.30
CA GLN A 56 -10.38 -10.01 9.72
C GLN A 56 -9.49 -10.28 10.95
N PHE A 57 -8.67 -9.33 11.33
CA PHE A 57 -7.73 -9.43 12.44
C PHE A 57 -8.06 -8.38 13.49
N ASP A 58 -7.85 -8.73 14.76
CA ASP A 58 -8.12 -7.82 15.87
C ASP A 58 -7.25 -6.57 15.76
N VAL A 59 -7.86 -5.40 15.95
CA VAL A 59 -7.13 -4.15 16.02
C VAL A 59 -6.28 -4.13 17.28
N PRO A 60 -4.95 -3.98 17.17
CA PRO A 60 -4.08 -3.88 18.33
C PRO A 60 -4.49 -2.72 19.25
N ARG A 61 -4.39 -2.93 20.57
CA ARG A 61 -4.82 -1.96 21.59
C ARG A 61 -4.09 -0.62 21.49
N ASP A 62 -2.84 -0.66 21.08
CA ASP A 62 -1.97 0.53 20.97
C ASP A 62 -1.26 0.52 19.62
N LEU A 63 -1.78 1.29 18.68
CA LEU A 63 -1.17 1.48 17.37
C LEU A 63 -0.05 2.54 17.38
N GLU A 64 0.15 3.26 18.48
CA GLU A 64 1.24 4.24 18.59
C GLU A 64 2.54 3.60 19.06
N LYS A 65 2.45 2.49 19.79
CA LYS A 65 3.62 1.80 20.32
C LYS A 65 4.13 0.72 19.37
N LEU A 66 5.32 0.97 18.80
CA LEU A 66 5.98 0.01 17.91
C LEU A 66 6.25 -1.32 18.64
N PRO A 67 5.87 -2.47 18.04
CA PRO A 67 6.24 -3.79 18.57
C PRO A 67 7.76 -3.99 18.62
N SER A 68 8.22 -4.71 19.66
CA SER A 68 9.66 -5.03 19.79
C SER A 68 10.10 -6.26 19.00
N ASN A 69 9.17 -7.00 18.41
CA ASN A 69 9.39 -8.27 17.73
C ASN A 69 8.98 -8.22 16.24
N LEU A 70 9.27 -7.11 15.57
CA LEU A 70 9.07 -7.00 14.14
C LEU A 70 9.89 -8.06 13.39
N ALA A 71 9.30 -8.63 12.35
CA ALA A 71 10.04 -9.47 11.42
C ALA A 71 10.70 -8.61 10.32
N PRO A 72 11.71 -9.12 9.61
CA PRO A 72 12.39 -8.36 8.56
C PRO A 72 11.46 -7.77 7.50
N GLU A 73 10.41 -8.48 7.11
CA GLU A 73 9.42 -7.99 6.18
C GLU A 73 8.57 -6.83 6.74
N ASP A 74 8.36 -6.79 8.07
CA ASP A 74 7.67 -5.68 8.74
C ASP A 74 8.59 -4.45 8.82
N GLU A 75 9.86 -4.64 9.13
CA GLU A 75 10.87 -3.55 9.13
C GLU A 75 11.01 -2.94 7.73
N TRP A 76 11.12 -3.79 6.70
CA TRP A 76 11.17 -3.34 5.32
C TRP A 76 9.97 -2.47 4.94
N ILE A 77 8.75 -2.96 5.16
CA ILE A 77 7.56 -2.21 4.71
C ILE A 77 7.34 -0.94 5.52
N LEU A 78 7.65 -0.94 6.82
CA LEU A 78 7.55 0.26 7.65
C LEU A 78 8.58 1.32 7.24
N SER A 79 9.79 0.91 6.85
CA SER A 79 10.82 1.81 6.34
C SER A 79 10.39 2.46 5.01
N GLU A 80 9.89 1.64 4.08
CA GLU A 80 9.35 2.13 2.81
C GLU A 80 8.15 3.05 3.05
N PHE A 81 7.24 2.68 3.94
CA PHE A 81 6.08 3.49 4.28
C PHE A 81 6.48 4.85 4.86
N GLN A 82 7.45 4.88 5.78
CA GLN A 82 7.94 6.14 6.34
C GLN A 82 8.56 7.04 5.27
N SER A 83 9.38 6.46 4.37
CA SER A 83 9.96 7.21 3.24
C SER A 83 8.88 7.81 2.34
N VAL A 84 7.84 7.03 2.04
CA VAL A 84 6.69 7.50 1.26
C VAL A 84 5.95 8.62 1.99
N MET A 85 5.68 8.46 3.30
CA MET A 85 4.95 9.47 4.08
C MET A 85 5.73 10.78 4.19
N GLN A 86 7.05 10.75 4.35
CA GLN A 86 7.91 11.95 4.32
C GLN A 86 7.83 12.66 2.96
N ARG A 87 7.83 11.89 1.86
CA ARG A 87 7.66 12.46 0.50
C ARG A 87 6.29 13.08 0.32
N VAL A 88 5.25 12.44 0.81
CA VAL A 88 3.87 12.94 0.74
C VAL A 88 3.71 14.20 1.58
N GLU A 89 4.23 14.24 2.79
CA GLU A 89 4.19 15.42 3.66
C GLU A 89 4.90 16.61 3.00
N LYS A 90 6.11 16.39 2.48
CA LYS A 90 6.85 17.42 1.74
C LYS A 90 6.06 17.93 0.53
N ALA A 91 5.47 17.02 -0.26
CA ALA A 91 4.67 17.40 -1.41
C ALA A 91 3.44 18.23 -1.02
N TRP A 92 2.77 17.91 0.09
CA TRP A 92 1.69 18.75 0.62
C TRP A 92 2.17 20.14 1.05
N GLN A 93 3.33 20.24 1.69
CA GLN A 93 3.92 21.55 2.07
C GLN A 93 4.25 22.42 0.84
N GLU A 94 4.63 21.79 -0.27
CA GLU A 94 4.92 22.44 -1.55
C GLU A 94 3.69 22.61 -2.46
N ILE A 95 2.50 22.18 -2.00
CA ILE A 95 1.24 22.18 -2.79
C ILE A 95 1.36 21.32 -4.07
N ASP A 96 2.25 20.34 -4.08
CA ASP A 96 2.39 19.34 -5.15
C ASP A 96 1.44 18.16 -4.91
N ILE A 97 0.17 18.36 -5.22
CA ILE A 97 -0.88 17.37 -5.04
C ILE A 97 -0.61 16.11 -5.89
N TYR A 98 -0.02 16.28 -7.07
CA TYR A 98 0.29 15.19 -7.99
C TYR A 98 1.29 14.21 -7.37
N THR A 99 2.42 14.70 -6.88
CA THR A 99 3.44 13.86 -6.23
C THR A 99 2.89 13.19 -4.97
N ALA A 100 2.11 13.90 -4.15
CA ALA A 100 1.47 13.32 -2.97
C ALA A 100 0.54 12.16 -3.34
N ALA A 101 -0.39 12.39 -4.28
CA ALA A 101 -1.37 11.40 -4.71
C ALA A 101 -0.74 10.17 -5.39
N GLN A 102 0.24 10.40 -6.27
CA GLN A 102 0.97 9.31 -6.95
C GLN A 102 1.76 8.46 -5.97
N SER A 103 2.44 9.07 -4.99
CA SER A 103 3.22 8.36 -3.97
C SER A 103 2.31 7.46 -3.14
N LEU A 104 1.19 7.97 -2.64
CA LEU A 104 0.20 7.19 -1.88
C LEU A 104 -0.40 6.05 -2.72
N LYS A 105 -0.81 6.34 -3.96
CA LYS A 105 -1.37 5.34 -4.87
C LYS A 105 -0.37 4.22 -5.16
N ASN A 106 0.86 4.57 -5.54
CA ASN A 106 1.86 3.58 -5.94
C ASN A 106 2.29 2.70 -4.76
N PHE A 107 2.48 3.28 -3.58
CA PHE A 107 2.77 2.49 -2.38
C PHE A 107 1.61 1.55 -2.05
N SER A 108 0.40 2.09 -1.90
CA SER A 108 -0.74 1.32 -1.41
C SER A 108 -1.16 0.18 -2.34
N THR A 109 -1.14 0.40 -3.67
CA THR A 109 -1.57 -0.59 -4.66
C THR A 109 -0.44 -1.45 -5.21
N GLY A 110 0.77 -0.93 -5.25
CA GLY A 110 1.97 -1.62 -5.74
C GLY A 110 2.67 -2.38 -4.61
N VAL A 111 3.29 -1.67 -3.67
CA VAL A 111 4.16 -2.29 -2.66
C VAL A 111 3.36 -3.01 -1.58
N LEU A 112 2.44 -2.30 -0.92
CA LEU A 112 1.66 -2.84 0.19
C LEU A 112 0.76 -3.99 -0.24
N ALA A 113 -0.18 -3.73 -1.16
CA ALA A 113 -1.21 -4.70 -1.52
C ALA A 113 -0.70 -5.87 -2.38
N SER A 114 0.30 -5.62 -3.24
CA SER A 114 0.76 -6.61 -4.21
C SER A 114 1.95 -7.43 -3.73
N HIS A 115 2.75 -6.94 -2.78
CA HIS A 115 3.97 -7.62 -2.34
C HIS A 115 3.96 -7.93 -0.85
N TRP A 116 3.97 -6.91 0.02
CA TRP A 116 4.07 -7.15 1.46
C TRP A 116 2.91 -7.97 2.00
N LEU A 117 1.68 -7.64 1.63
CA LEU A 117 0.50 -8.34 2.14
C LEU A 117 0.54 -9.84 1.80
N GLU A 118 1.03 -10.19 0.62
CA GLU A 118 1.21 -11.60 0.25
C GLU A 118 2.29 -12.31 1.10
N MET A 119 3.36 -11.61 1.47
CA MET A 119 4.41 -12.17 2.34
C MET A 119 3.92 -12.50 3.74
N VAL A 120 3.03 -11.64 4.30
CA VAL A 120 2.64 -11.75 5.71
C VAL A 120 1.33 -12.50 5.93
N LYS A 121 0.59 -12.87 4.89
CA LYS A 121 -0.71 -13.56 5.01
C LYS A 121 -0.69 -14.74 5.99
N SER A 122 0.29 -15.63 5.88
CA SER A 122 0.38 -16.78 6.78
C SER A 122 0.57 -16.36 8.23
N ARG A 123 1.45 -15.40 8.51
CA ARG A 123 1.68 -14.87 9.86
C ARG A 123 0.41 -14.24 10.45
N LEU A 124 -0.33 -13.49 9.64
CA LEU A 124 -1.61 -12.90 10.07
C LEU A 124 -2.62 -13.98 10.45
N TYR A 125 -2.77 -15.03 9.65
CA TYR A 125 -3.66 -16.14 9.96
C TYR A 125 -3.19 -17.00 11.15
N ASP A 126 -1.88 -17.02 11.41
CA ASP A 126 -1.28 -17.66 12.59
C ASP A 126 -1.40 -16.79 13.87
N GLY A 127 -1.99 -15.58 13.77
CA GLY A 127 -2.24 -14.69 14.91
C GLY A 127 -1.02 -13.87 15.35
N ASP A 128 -0.08 -13.58 14.42
CA ASP A 128 1.10 -12.75 14.71
C ASP A 128 0.71 -11.29 14.98
N ASN A 129 0.90 -10.87 16.20
CA ASN A 129 0.53 -9.52 16.67
C ASN A 129 1.37 -8.41 16.02
N ALA A 130 2.62 -8.66 15.67
CA ALA A 130 3.48 -7.66 15.02
C ALA A 130 3.02 -7.43 13.58
N ALA A 131 2.70 -8.50 12.83
CA ALA A 131 2.13 -8.40 11.50
C ALA A 131 0.76 -7.69 11.51
N ALA A 132 -0.11 -8.01 12.48
CA ALA A 132 -1.40 -7.35 12.64
C ALA A 132 -1.24 -5.85 12.97
N TRP A 133 -0.31 -5.52 13.88
CA TRP A 133 0.02 -4.13 14.21
C TRP A 133 0.49 -3.37 12.97
N THR A 134 1.44 -3.93 12.23
CA THR A 134 1.99 -3.31 11.02
C THR A 134 0.89 -3.06 9.98
N LEU A 135 0.02 -4.04 9.75
CA LEU A 135 -1.11 -3.90 8.83
C LEU A 135 -2.07 -2.79 9.26
N HIS A 136 -2.55 -2.84 10.50
CA HIS A 136 -3.52 -1.86 11.00
C HIS A 136 -2.93 -0.45 11.10
N ARG A 137 -1.67 -0.32 11.49
CA ARG A 137 -0.98 0.96 11.53
C ARG A 137 -0.92 1.60 10.14
N MET A 138 -0.46 0.84 9.13
CA MET A 138 -0.38 1.35 7.76
C MET A 138 -1.76 1.66 7.17
N VAL A 139 -2.76 0.80 7.40
CA VAL A 139 -4.12 1.06 6.88
C VAL A 139 -4.70 2.34 7.48
N ARG A 140 -4.58 2.53 8.80
CA ARG A 140 -5.07 3.73 9.49
C ARG A 140 -4.39 4.99 8.95
N ASP A 141 -3.07 4.98 8.90
CA ASP A 141 -2.28 6.14 8.48
C ASP A 141 -2.45 6.45 6.98
N LEU A 142 -2.66 5.44 6.14
CA LEU A 142 -3.02 5.65 4.72
C LEU A 142 -4.40 6.31 4.58
N LEU A 143 -5.38 5.91 5.38
CA LEU A 143 -6.70 6.54 5.35
C LEU A 143 -6.62 8.04 5.73
N ASP A 144 -5.79 8.35 6.73
CA ASP A 144 -5.53 9.75 7.11
C ASP A 144 -4.85 10.52 5.98
N ALA A 145 -3.80 9.96 5.38
CA ALA A 145 -3.06 10.59 4.29
C ALA A 145 -3.88 10.75 2.99
N PHE A 146 -4.82 9.83 2.72
CA PHE A 146 -5.75 9.94 1.60
C PHE A 146 -6.93 10.89 1.87
N SER A 147 -7.22 11.25 3.10
CA SER A 147 -8.42 12.01 3.46
C SER A 147 -8.55 13.36 2.73
N PRO A 148 -7.49 14.13 2.42
CA PRO A 148 -7.62 15.35 1.63
C PRO A 148 -8.06 15.12 0.19
N ILE A 149 -7.75 13.92 -0.36
CA ILE A 149 -8.07 13.54 -1.74
C ILE A 149 -9.42 12.82 -1.79
N CYS A 150 -9.60 11.79 -0.95
CA CYS A 150 -10.76 10.91 -0.92
C CYS A 150 -11.44 10.93 0.47
N PRO A 151 -12.06 12.05 0.88
CA PRO A 151 -12.55 12.24 2.25
C PRO A 151 -13.66 11.28 2.64
N PHE A 152 -14.63 11.00 1.76
CA PHE A 152 -15.76 10.12 2.07
C PHE A 152 -15.32 8.66 2.20
N PHE A 153 -14.44 8.22 1.30
CA PHE A 153 -13.85 6.88 1.33
C PHE A 153 -13.03 6.68 2.61
N SER A 154 -12.15 7.62 2.92
CA SER A 154 -11.27 7.57 4.09
C SER A 154 -12.08 7.62 5.38
N HIS A 155 -13.05 8.52 5.49
CA HIS A 155 -13.92 8.63 6.67
C HIS A 155 -14.74 7.36 6.89
N TYR A 156 -15.37 6.82 5.84
CA TYR A 156 -16.16 5.59 5.94
C TYR A 156 -15.34 4.42 6.48
N LEU A 157 -14.16 4.18 5.94
CA LEU A 157 -13.30 3.07 6.38
C LEU A 157 -12.71 3.32 7.76
N SER A 158 -12.26 4.54 8.06
CA SER A 158 -11.67 4.88 9.35
C SER A 158 -12.71 4.77 10.48
N SER A 159 -13.94 5.24 10.26
CA SER A 159 -15.02 5.10 11.23
C SER A 159 -15.45 3.64 11.41
N THR A 160 -15.46 2.86 10.34
CA THR A 160 -15.86 1.44 10.41
C THR A 160 -14.83 0.56 11.10
N LEU A 161 -13.53 0.80 10.85
CA LEU A 161 -12.45 -0.05 11.36
C LEU A 161 -11.91 0.40 12.72
N TYR A 162 -11.89 1.70 12.99
CA TYR A 162 -11.17 2.30 14.12
C TYR A 162 -12.03 3.20 14.99
N ASP A 163 -13.34 3.30 14.71
CA ASP A 163 -14.28 4.20 15.42
C ASP A 163 -13.77 5.66 15.53
N ARG A 164 -13.18 6.16 14.44
CA ARG A 164 -12.61 7.52 14.36
C ARG A 164 -12.84 8.14 12.99
N SER A 165 -12.66 9.47 12.92
CA SER A 165 -12.71 10.21 11.65
C SER A 165 -11.29 10.43 11.10
N ALA A 166 -11.03 9.97 9.86
CA ALA A 166 -9.79 10.28 9.17
C ALA A 166 -9.71 11.73 8.72
N VAL A 167 -10.86 12.39 8.53
CA VAL A 167 -10.95 13.80 8.07
C VAL A 167 -10.65 14.81 9.19
N GLU A 168 -10.72 14.34 10.44
CA GLU A 168 -10.49 15.16 11.65
C GLU A 168 -9.11 14.88 12.27
N ALA A 169 -8.20 14.25 11.51
CA ALA A 169 -6.83 14.03 11.97
C ALA A 169 -6.11 15.39 12.18
N ASP A 170 -5.65 15.63 13.40
CA ASP A 170 -5.03 16.89 13.79
C ASP A 170 -3.63 17.09 13.19
N SER A 171 -2.99 16.01 12.74
CA SER A 171 -1.64 16.02 12.20
C SER A 171 -1.45 14.98 11.11
N PHE A 172 -0.46 15.20 10.27
CA PHE A 172 -0.02 14.20 9.29
C PHE A 172 0.55 12.97 10.01
N PRO A 173 0.17 11.74 9.61
CA PRO A 173 0.60 10.53 10.30
C PRO A 173 2.12 10.32 10.21
N THR A 174 2.74 10.08 11.35
CA THR A 174 4.17 9.76 11.46
C THR A 174 4.38 8.51 12.30
N ILE A 175 5.39 7.71 11.96
CA ILE A 175 5.80 6.53 12.72
C ILE A 175 7.20 6.79 13.28
N SER A 176 7.35 6.72 14.60
CA SER A 176 8.67 6.74 15.23
C SER A 176 9.25 5.34 15.19
N LEU A 177 10.13 5.08 14.23
CA LEU A 177 10.86 3.82 14.12
C LEU A 177 12.10 3.85 15.04
N ASN A 178 12.38 2.74 15.70
CA ASN A 178 13.51 2.58 16.62
C ASN A 178 14.62 1.71 16.03
N PHE A 179 14.62 1.51 14.72
CA PHE A 179 15.65 0.79 13.97
C PHE A 179 16.14 1.65 12.79
N GLU A 180 17.30 1.32 12.26
CA GLU A 180 17.89 2.01 11.12
C GLU A 180 17.10 1.68 9.85
N LEU A 181 16.77 2.73 9.08
CA LEU A 181 16.04 2.61 7.82
C LEU A 181 16.96 2.30 6.64
N ASP A 182 18.27 2.52 6.85
CA ASP A 182 19.27 2.39 5.80
C ASP A 182 19.32 0.96 5.25
N GLY A 183 19.25 0.87 3.94
CA GLY A 183 19.25 -0.39 3.22
C GLY A 183 17.87 -1.02 2.97
N TRP A 184 16.84 -0.76 3.79
CA TRP A 184 15.51 -1.35 3.57
C TRP A 184 14.78 -0.76 2.38
N THR A 185 14.80 0.56 2.20
CA THR A 185 14.13 1.22 1.07
C THR A 185 14.82 0.94 -0.27
N GLU A 186 16.13 0.70 -0.25
CA GLU A 186 16.92 0.41 -1.44
C GLU A 186 16.57 -0.94 -2.08
N ILE A 187 16.06 -1.89 -1.31
CA ILE A 187 15.72 -3.22 -1.82
C ILE A 187 14.29 -3.33 -2.35
N THR A 188 13.45 -2.31 -2.18
CA THR A 188 12.02 -2.36 -2.59
C THR A 188 11.85 -2.72 -4.06
N GLU A 189 12.60 -2.09 -4.96
CA GLU A 189 12.55 -2.40 -6.38
C GLU A 189 12.99 -3.86 -6.66
N SER A 190 14.05 -4.33 -5.99
CA SER A 190 14.54 -5.70 -6.12
C SER A 190 13.50 -6.72 -5.64
N VAL A 191 12.79 -6.44 -4.56
CA VAL A 191 11.68 -7.29 -4.08
C VAL A 191 10.57 -7.38 -5.11
N MET A 192 10.17 -6.24 -5.70
CA MET A 192 9.11 -6.20 -6.70
C MET A 192 9.50 -6.95 -7.97
N ILE A 193 10.74 -6.80 -8.43
CA ILE A 193 11.29 -7.50 -9.60
C ILE A 193 11.30 -9.00 -9.32
N PHE A 194 11.91 -9.44 -8.21
CA PHE A 194 11.99 -10.84 -7.83
C PHE A 194 10.61 -11.51 -7.77
N ASN A 195 9.66 -10.90 -7.08
CA ASN A 195 8.30 -11.43 -6.99
C ASN A 195 7.64 -11.56 -8.36
N SER A 196 7.80 -10.54 -9.21
CA SER A 196 7.23 -10.51 -10.56
C SER A 196 7.83 -11.60 -11.44
N GLU A 197 9.14 -11.85 -11.33
CA GLU A 197 9.82 -12.91 -12.06
C GLU A 197 9.36 -14.30 -11.62
N VAL A 198 9.26 -14.55 -10.32
CA VAL A 198 8.77 -15.85 -9.80
C VAL A 198 7.32 -16.09 -10.23
N TRP A 199 6.45 -15.09 -10.17
CA TRP A 199 5.07 -15.24 -10.66
C TRP A 199 5.01 -15.49 -12.16
N ARG A 200 5.88 -14.84 -12.95
CA ARG A 200 6.00 -15.10 -14.39
C ARG A 200 6.46 -16.53 -14.66
N MET A 201 7.52 -17.00 -13.97
CA MET A 201 8.03 -18.37 -14.10
C MET A 201 6.94 -19.41 -13.79
N LYS A 202 6.18 -19.23 -12.70
CA LYS A 202 5.04 -20.10 -12.37
C LYS A 202 4.00 -20.13 -13.50
N LYS A 203 3.65 -18.98 -14.03
CA LYS A 203 2.68 -18.87 -15.12
C LYS A 203 3.17 -19.55 -16.41
N GLU A 204 4.44 -19.38 -16.77
CA GLU A 204 5.07 -20.03 -17.94
C GLU A 204 5.08 -21.56 -17.80
N GLN A 205 5.23 -22.08 -16.58
CA GLN A 205 5.15 -23.51 -16.27
C GLN A 205 3.71 -24.03 -16.08
N GLY A 206 2.68 -23.18 -16.23
CA GLY A 206 1.28 -23.55 -15.99
C GLY A 206 0.94 -23.80 -14.53
N LEU A 207 1.77 -23.36 -13.60
CA LEU A 207 1.57 -23.49 -12.17
C LEU A 207 0.64 -22.40 -11.61
N SER A 208 -0.11 -22.73 -10.56
CA SER A 208 -0.81 -21.70 -9.79
C SER A 208 0.18 -20.88 -8.96
N LEU A 209 -0.20 -19.65 -8.58
CA LEU A 209 0.65 -18.80 -7.74
C LEU A 209 0.97 -19.46 -6.37
N ASN A 210 0.12 -20.34 -5.90
CA ASN A 210 0.27 -21.07 -4.64
C ASN A 210 1.00 -22.43 -4.77
N SER A 211 1.42 -22.81 -5.96
CA SER A 211 2.20 -24.04 -6.18
C SER A 211 3.64 -23.87 -5.72
N GLU A 212 4.28 -24.96 -5.38
CA GLU A 212 5.73 -25.02 -5.17
C GLU A 212 6.46 -24.77 -6.49
N ILE A 213 7.67 -24.20 -6.39
CA ILE A 213 8.58 -24.02 -7.51
C ILE A 213 10.02 -24.26 -7.04
N SER A 214 10.79 -25.04 -7.81
CA SER A 214 12.21 -25.31 -7.58
C SER A 214 13.11 -24.43 -8.45
N ASP A 215 14.40 -24.54 -8.20
CA ASP A 215 15.46 -23.88 -8.98
C ASP A 215 15.38 -22.34 -9.01
N VAL A 216 14.79 -21.75 -7.96
CA VAL A 216 14.70 -20.29 -7.78
C VAL A 216 15.55 -19.86 -6.59
N ASN A 217 16.61 -19.12 -6.85
CA ASN A 217 17.48 -18.59 -5.80
C ASN A 217 17.08 -17.15 -5.43
N VAL A 218 17.01 -16.88 -4.13
CA VAL A 218 16.83 -15.50 -3.63
C VAL A 218 18.14 -14.75 -3.82
N PRO A 219 18.15 -13.59 -4.49
CA PRO A 219 19.35 -12.77 -4.70
C PRO A 219 20.03 -12.33 -3.40
N ASP A 220 21.34 -12.13 -3.44
CA ASP A 220 22.15 -11.78 -2.26
C ASP A 220 21.67 -10.50 -1.56
N ASN A 221 21.23 -9.50 -2.31
CA ASN A 221 20.67 -8.25 -1.76
C ASN A 221 19.30 -8.42 -1.10
N LEU A 222 18.64 -9.58 -1.26
CA LEU A 222 17.36 -9.91 -0.63
C LEU A 222 17.48 -10.98 0.46
N LEU A 223 18.68 -11.36 0.87
CA LEU A 223 18.89 -12.41 1.88
C LEU A 223 18.23 -12.11 3.23
N ALA A 224 18.11 -10.83 3.61
CA ALA A 224 17.36 -10.43 4.80
C ALA A 224 15.87 -10.83 4.72
N LEU A 225 15.30 -10.89 3.53
CA LEU A 225 13.92 -11.32 3.26
C LEU A 225 13.82 -12.76 2.72
N LYS A 226 14.90 -13.55 2.79
CA LYS A 226 14.90 -14.93 2.24
C LYS A 226 13.75 -15.77 2.80
N VAL A 227 13.57 -15.74 4.11
CA VAL A 227 12.52 -16.54 4.79
C VAL A 227 11.10 -16.19 4.32
N PRO A 228 10.66 -14.91 4.38
CA PRO A 228 9.34 -14.54 3.89
C PRO A 228 9.16 -14.76 2.38
N LEU A 229 10.17 -14.53 1.56
CA LEU A 229 10.11 -14.77 0.11
C LEU A 229 9.99 -16.27 -0.21
N THR A 230 10.79 -17.12 0.46
CA THR A 230 10.69 -18.58 0.34
C THR A 230 9.30 -19.08 0.73
N ARG A 231 8.77 -18.60 1.85
CA ARG A 231 7.43 -18.95 2.32
C ARG A 231 6.33 -18.50 1.36
N MET A 232 6.38 -17.23 0.90
CA MET A 232 5.38 -16.65 0.00
C MET A 232 5.32 -17.39 -1.33
N HIS A 233 6.46 -17.67 -1.91
CA HIS A 233 6.56 -18.32 -3.21
C HIS A 233 6.61 -19.85 -3.14
N LYS A 234 6.68 -20.45 -1.93
CA LYS A 234 6.88 -21.89 -1.74
C LYS A 234 8.08 -22.42 -2.54
N LEU A 235 9.21 -21.70 -2.38
CA LEU A 235 10.46 -22.11 -3.02
C LEU A 235 10.96 -23.42 -2.38
N THR A 236 11.33 -24.39 -3.21
CA THR A 236 11.94 -25.67 -2.81
C THR A 236 13.34 -25.76 -3.38
N ASP A 237 14.19 -26.54 -2.70
CA ASP A 237 15.57 -26.82 -3.14
C ASP A 237 15.61 -27.62 -4.44
#